data_fd806a2b8e74e4e3094e98f1ff9f3bc3
#
_entry.id   fd806a2b8e74e4e3094e98f1ff9f3bc3
#
_cell.length_a   1.000
_cell.length_b   1.000
_cell.length_c   1.000
_cell.angle_alpha   90.00
_cell.angle_beta   90.00
_cell.angle_gamma   90.00
#
_symmetry.space_group_name_H-M   'P 1'
#
loop_
_entity.id
_entity.type
_entity.pdbx_description
1 polymer ?
#
loop_
_entity_poly.entity_id
_entity_poly.type
_entity_poly.pdbx_seq_one_letter_code
_entity_poly.pdbx_strand_id
1 'polypeptide(L)'
;MSRLLVVVVTYNGMRWLERCLDSVLSSDVKADLFVVDNGSDDGSAEFVASRYPSAKLVRSEVNLGFAKANNLGFKHALDNGYDYIYLLNQDAWVLPDTFRKLMEAIEGGFNGLLSPLQMRPDLVEPDKRFRRHYHGPMEASDTVYPARFVMAAHWMLPAELVRTVGFFSPAFTHFGEDNNYCERVRYHGFKVGVLPSAVAVHDRQTRKMAKETRVRRNCQYSRSRLSDPGSSFAVQAVSQPLRQCLMALRWLSFQPLKDIPSLLREYPSLKRWRKDSMAKGAFMNIDNQ
;
A
#
# COMPACT_ATOMS: atom_id res chain seq x y z
N MET A 1 5.26 4.22 -26.11
CA MET A 1 4.79 4.93 -24.88
C MET A 1 4.68 3.93 -23.77
N SER A 2 5.19 4.26 -22.59
CA SER A 2 5.12 3.40 -21.41
C SER A 2 3.66 3.22 -20.97
N ARG A 3 3.28 1.98 -20.60
CA ARG A 3 1.90 1.61 -20.21
C ARG A 3 1.74 1.64 -18.70
N LEU A 4 0.75 2.38 -18.23
CA LEU A 4 0.42 2.51 -16.81
C LEU A 4 -0.89 1.77 -16.49
N LEU A 5 -0.87 0.89 -15.48
CA LEU A 5 -2.06 0.31 -14.86
C LEU A 5 -2.31 0.97 -13.50
N VAL A 6 -3.50 1.51 -13.31
CA VAL A 6 -3.95 1.99 -11.98
C VAL A 6 -4.83 0.91 -11.35
N VAL A 7 -4.41 0.42 -10.19
CA VAL A 7 -5.11 -0.60 -9.41
C VAL A 7 -5.87 0.08 -8.28
N VAL A 8 -7.19 -0.09 -8.26
CA VAL A 8 -8.08 0.41 -7.21
C VAL A 8 -8.77 -0.77 -6.54
N VAL A 9 -8.63 -0.87 -5.22
CA VAL A 9 -9.39 -1.84 -4.42
C VAL A 9 -10.51 -1.09 -3.73
N THR A 10 -11.77 -1.51 -3.98
CA THR A 10 -12.95 -0.93 -3.34
C THR A 10 -13.64 -1.94 -2.42
N TYR A 11 -14.13 -1.45 -1.29
CA TYR A 11 -15.01 -2.14 -0.35
C TYR A 11 -15.95 -1.12 0.28
N ASN A 12 -17.22 -1.17 -0.09
CA ASN A 12 -18.24 -0.19 0.33
C ASN A 12 -17.74 1.25 0.11
N GLY A 13 -17.30 1.50 -1.15
CA GLY A 13 -16.58 2.71 -1.54
C GLY A 13 -17.40 3.74 -2.31
N MET A 14 -18.71 3.52 -2.51
CA MET A 14 -19.58 4.30 -3.38
C MET A 14 -19.40 5.81 -3.22
N ARG A 15 -19.19 6.26 -1.98
CA ARG A 15 -19.01 7.67 -1.64
C ARG A 15 -17.81 8.33 -2.35
N TRP A 16 -16.77 7.59 -2.69
CA TRP A 16 -15.52 8.15 -3.20
C TRP A 16 -15.20 7.74 -4.63
N LEU A 17 -15.81 6.63 -5.10
CA LEU A 17 -15.41 5.97 -6.35
C LEU A 17 -15.45 6.90 -7.56
N GLU A 18 -16.48 7.71 -7.71
CA GLU A 18 -16.57 8.63 -8.85
C GLU A 18 -15.37 9.58 -8.90
N ARG A 19 -15.08 10.27 -7.79
CA ARG A 19 -13.93 11.17 -7.73
C ARG A 19 -12.60 10.47 -7.89
N CYS A 20 -12.46 9.28 -7.30
CA CYS A 20 -11.26 8.46 -7.41
C CYS A 20 -10.98 8.09 -8.87
N LEU A 21 -11.96 7.49 -9.55
CA LEU A 21 -11.79 6.95 -10.90
C LEU A 21 -11.75 8.06 -11.95
N ASP A 22 -12.58 9.12 -11.83
CA ASP A 22 -12.54 10.27 -12.72
C ASP A 22 -11.20 11.00 -12.67
N SER A 23 -10.53 11.04 -11.50
CA SER A 23 -9.20 11.63 -11.39
C SER A 23 -8.14 10.91 -12.21
N VAL A 24 -8.27 9.59 -12.36
CA VAL A 24 -7.39 8.79 -13.21
C VAL A 24 -7.63 9.07 -14.69
N LEU A 25 -8.91 9.11 -15.08
CA LEU A 25 -9.29 9.37 -16.48
C LEU A 25 -8.99 10.80 -16.93
N SER A 26 -8.94 11.75 -15.99
CA SER A 26 -8.64 13.17 -16.24
C SER A 26 -7.12 13.46 -16.18
N SER A 27 -6.28 12.46 -15.96
CA SER A 27 -4.84 12.63 -15.94
C SER A 27 -4.28 12.93 -17.34
N ASP A 28 -3.16 13.67 -17.39
CA ASP A 28 -2.41 13.97 -18.61
C ASP A 28 -1.67 12.74 -19.18
N VAL A 29 -1.60 11.65 -18.41
CA VAL A 29 -1.09 10.35 -18.83
C VAL A 29 -2.25 9.37 -18.98
N LYS A 30 -2.35 8.75 -20.16
CA LYS A 30 -3.32 7.66 -20.37
C LYS A 30 -2.96 6.46 -19.49
N ALA A 31 -3.89 6.05 -18.64
CA ALA A 31 -3.78 4.90 -17.76
C ALA A 31 -4.97 3.95 -17.94
N ASP A 32 -4.71 2.66 -17.84
CA ASP A 32 -5.75 1.66 -17.80
C ASP A 32 -6.19 1.42 -16.33
N LEU A 33 -7.50 1.25 -16.10
CA LEU A 33 -8.08 1.00 -14.79
C LEU A 33 -8.27 -0.49 -14.54
N PHE A 34 -7.77 -0.97 -13.41
CA PHE A 34 -8.05 -2.30 -12.85
C PHE A 34 -8.70 -2.13 -11.49
N VAL A 35 -9.99 -2.41 -11.39
CA VAL A 35 -10.77 -2.24 -10.17
C VAL A 35 -11.08 -3.61 -9.58
N VAL A 36 -10.76 -3.81 -8.31
CA VAL A 36 -11.15 -4.98 -7.53
C VAL A 36 -12.24 -4.58 -6.56
N ASP A 37 -13.45 -5.02 -6.83
CA ASP A 37 -14.53 -4.94 -5.84
C ASP A 37 -14.37 -6.08 -4.85
N ASN A 38 -14.15 -5.72 -3.60
CA ASN A 38 -13.73 -6.62 -2.55
C ASN A 38 -14.92 -7.14 -1.70
N GLY A 39 -16.04 -7.44 -2.38
CA GLY A 39 -17.27 -7.92 -1.75
C GLY A 39 -18.12 -6.78 -1.19
N SER A 40 -18.36 -5.71 -1.96
CA SER A 40 -19.21 -4.59 -1.56
C SER A 40 -20.69 -4.95 -1.63
N ASP A 41 -21.47 -4.34 -0.76
CA ASP A 41 -22.94 -4.44 -0.71
C ASP A 41 -23.65 -3.08 -0.89
N ASP A 42 -22.89 -2.01 -1.19
CA ASP A 42 -23.38 -0.63 -1.35
C ASP A 42 -23.63 -0.20 -2.81
N GLY A 43 -23.54 -1.13 -3.78
CA GLY A 43 -23.67 -0.84 -5.20
C GLY A 43 -22.38 -0.40 -5.90
N SER A 44 -21.24 -0.44 -5.21
CA SER A 44 -19.93 -0.05 -5.76
C SER A 44 -19.58 -0.79 -7.05
N ALA A 45 -19.80 -2.11 -7.09
CA ALA A 45 -19.47 -2.94 -8.26
C ALA A 45 -20.32 -2.59 -9.48
N GLU A 46 -21.63 -2.39 -9.29
CA GLU A 46 -22.59 -2.00 -10.32
C GLU A 46 -22.28 -0.60 -10.86
N PHE A 47 -21.94 0.31 -9.97
CA PHE A 47 -21.52 1.68 -10.33
C PHE A 47 -20.28 1.64 -11.25
N VAL A 48 -19.24 0.89 -10.87
CA VAL A 48 -18.03 0.76 -11.69
C VAL A 48 -18.36 0.15 -13.05
N ALA A 49 -19.13 -0.95 -13.07
CA ALA A 49 -19.48 -1.65 -14.31
C ALA A 49 -20.26 -0.76 -15.29
N SER A 50 -21.17 0.08 -14.79
CA SER A 50 -22.00 0.95 -15.61
C SER A 50 -21.30 2.24 -16.05
N ARG A 51 -20.56 2.87 -15.15
CA ARG A 51 -19.98 4.21 -15.38
C ARG A 51 -18.59 4.14 -16.04
N TYR A 52 -17.85 3.04 -15.81
CA TYR A 52 -16.48 2.83 -16.31
C TYR A 52 -16.34 1.51 -17.09
N PRO A 53 -17.04 1.33 -18.22
CA PRO A 53 -17.06 0.06 -18.96
C PRO A 53 -15.70 -0.34 -19.55
N SER A 54 -14.76 0.61 -19.69
CA SER A 54 -13.38 0.33 -20.11
C SER A 54 -12.49 -0.18 -18.97
N ALA A 55 -12.91 -0.06 -17.73
CA ALA A 55 -12.16 -0.57 -16.59
C ALA A 55 -12.24 -2.10 -16.51
N LYS A 56 -11.14 -2.76 -16.23
CA LYS A 56 -11.16 -4.18 -15.88
C LYS A 56 -11.67 -4.32 -14.45
N LEU A 57 -12.93 -4.70 -14.30
CA LEU A 57 -13.54 -4.96 -13.00
C LEU A 57 -13.40 -6.44 -12.63
N VAL A 58 -12.89 -6.72 -11.44
CA VAL A 58 -12.90 -8.03 -10.79
C VAL A 58 -13.80 -7.95 -9.57
N ARG A 59 -14.82 -8.80 -9.50
CA ARG A 59 -15.74 -8.89 -8.35
C ARG A 59 -15.36 -10.08 -7.48
N SER A 60 -15.13 -9.83 -6.21
CA SER A 60 -14.93 -10.89 -5.22
C SER A 60 -16.21 -11.07 -4.39
N GLU A 61 -16.57 -12.32 -4.12
CA GLU A 61 -17.72 -12.64 -3.26
C GLU A 61 -17.44 -12.37 -1.77
N VAL A 62 -16.15 -12.25 -1.41
CA VAL A 62 -15.68 -12.03 -0.03
C VAL A 62 -14.63 -10.94 0.02
N ASN A 63 -14.48 -10.32 1.18
CA ASN A 63 -13.42 -9.35 1.40
C ASN A 63 -12.05 -10.06 1.52
N LEU A 64 -11.25 -9.99 0.45
CA LEU A 64 -9.90 -10.58 0.36
C LEU A 64 -8.86 -9.83 1.22
N GLY A 65 -9.21 -8.63 1.69
CA GLY A 65 -8.27 -7.69 2.29
C GLY A 65 -7.43 -6.93 1.25
N PHE A 66 -6.70 -5.92 1.73
CA PHE A 66 -5.94 -5.00 0.86
C PHE A 66 -4.86 -5.72 0.05
N ALA A 67 -4.04 -6.55 0.71
CA ALA A 67 -2.89 -7.21 0.11
C ALA A 67 -3.28 -8.14 -1.04
N LYS A 68 -4.21 -9.08 -0.79
CA LYS A 68 -4.65 -10.05 -1.81
C LYS A 68 -5.33 -9.38 -2.99
N ALA A 69 -6.19 -8.40 -2.74
CA ALA A 69 -6.87 -7.67 -3.81
C ALA A 69 -5.88 -6.91 -4.71
N ASN A 70 -4.88 -6.23 -4.14
CA ASN A 70 -3.83 -5.58 -4.93
C ASN A 70 -2.92 -6.57 -5.67
N ASN A 71 -2.71 -7.78 -5.13
CA ASN A 71 -1.94 -8.82 -5.83
C ASN A 71 -2.62 -9.26 -7.13
N LEU A 72 -3.95 -9.23 -7.22
CA LEU A 72 -4.67 -9.46 -8.49
C LEU A 72 -4.29 -8.40 -9.54
N GLY A 73 -4.18 -7.13 -9.11
CA GLY A 73 -3.72 -6.04 -9.97
C GLY A 73 -2.25 -6.20 -10.38
N PHE A 74 -1.36 -6.57 -9.45
CA PHE A 74 0.04 -6.85 -9.77
C PHE A 74 0.17 -7.98 -10.79
N LYS A 75 -0.56 -9.09 -10.57
CA LYS A 75 -0.57 -10.21 -11.52
C LYS A 75 -1.05 -9.76 -12.89
N HIS A 76 -2.18 -9.06 -12.95
CA HIS A 76 -2.72 -8.55 -14.21
C HIS A 76 -1.72 -7.64 -14.95
N ALA A 77 -1.06 -6.74 -14.22
CA ALA A 77 -0.08 -5.84 -14.80
C ALA A 77 1.10 -6.60 -15.43
N LEU A 78 1.65 -7.57 -14.71
CA LEU A 78 2.81 -8.34 -15.19
C LEU A 78 2.44 -9.25 -16.35
N ASP A 79 1.28 -9.90 -16.32
CA ASP A 79 0.79 -10.80 -17.37
C ASP A 79 0.48 -10.05 -18.67
N ASN A 80 0.12 -8.76 -18.61
CA ASN A 80 -0.27 -7.94 -19.75
C ASN A 80 0.80 -6.92 -20.19
N GLY A 81 2.01 -6.99 -19.61
CA GLY A 81 3.16 -6.19 -20.07
C GLY A 81 3.02 -4.70 -19.78
N TYR A 82 2.46 -4.30 -18.65
CA TYR A 82 2.52 -2.91 -18.19
C TYR A 82 3.91 -2.58 -17.68
N ASP A 83 4.35 -1.33 -17.92
CA ASP A 83 5.65 -0.84 -17.48
C ASP A 83 5.58 -0.28 -16.06
N TYR A 84 4.44 0.33 -15.71
CA TYR A 84 4.19 0.95 -14.42
C TYR A 84 2.87 0.47 -13.82
N ILE A 85 2.85 0.37 -12.50
CA ILE A 85 1.68 0.05 -11.70
C ILE A 85 1.49 1.16 -10.68
N TYR A 86 0.28 1.71 -10.60
CA TYR A 86 -0.06 2.68 -9.57
C TYR A 86 -1.13 2.10 -8.64
N LEU A 87 -0.82 1.98 -7.35
CA LEU A 87 -1.83 1.65 -6.35
C LEU A 87 -2.53 2.90 -5.91
N LEU A 88 -3.86 2.90 -5.97
CA LEU A 88 -4.71 4.01 -5.58
C LEU A 88 -5.81 3.51 -4.64
N ASN A 89 -5.91 4.09 -3.44
CA ASN A 89 -7.02 3.81 -2.55
C ASN A 89 -8.32 4.39 -3.06
N GLN A 90 -9.46 3.73 -2.78
CA GLN A 90 -10.79 4.22 -3.15
C GLN A 90 -11.12 5.62 -2.59
N ASP A 91 -10.55 6.00 -1.44
CA ASP A 91 -10.74 7.29 -0.76
C ASP A 91 -9.60 8.29 -1.09
N ALA A 92 -9.05 8.17 -2.29
CA ALA A 92 -7.93 8.98 -2.76
C ALA A 92 -8.11 9.37 -4.23
N TRP A 93 -7.42 10.43 -4.67
CA TRP A 93 -7.41 10.87 -6.06
C TRP A 93 -6.10 11.57 -6.41
N VAL A 94 -5.78 11.58 -7.69
CA VAL A 94 -4.57 12.24 -8.23
C VAL A 94 -4.91 13.61 -8.81
N LEU A 95 -3.90 14.48 -8.92
CA LEU A 95 -3.98 15.68 -9.74
C LEU A 95 -3.58 15.36 -11.19
N PRO A 96 -3.94 16.19 -12.17
CA PRO A 96 -3.76 15.86 -13.59
C PRO A 96 -2.34 15.46 -13.98
N ASP A 97 -1.32 16.09 -13.40
CA ASP A 97 0.11 15.88 -13.73
C ASP A 97 0.84 14.88 -12.80
N THR A 98 0.12 14.28 -11.85
CA THR A 98 0.73 13.40 -10.84
C THR A 98 1.45 12.21 -11.46
N PHE A 99 0.82 11.50 -12.39
CA PHE A 99 1.42 10.31 -12.99
C PHE A 99 2.63 10.66 -13.84
N ARG A 100 2.51 11.70 -14.67
CA ARG A 100 3.61 12.14 -15.53
C ARG A 100 4.85 12.48 -14.71
N LYS A 101 4.72 13.29 -13.65
CA LYS A 101 5.85 13.67 -12.80
C LYS A 101 6.50 12.46 -12.11
N LEU A 102 5.71 11.51 -11.62
CA LEU A 102 6.24 10.30 -11.00
C LEU A 102 6.98 9.41 -12.02
N MET A 103 6.45 9.26 -13.23
CA MET A 103 7.08 8.49 -14.29
C MET A 103 8.39 9.16 -14.75
N GLU A 104 8.37 10.47 -15.00
CA GLU A 104 9.56 11.26 -15.34
C GLU A 104 10.67 11.12 -14.31
N ALA A 105 10.35 11.14 -13.02
CA ALA A 105 11.34 10.95 -11.95
C ALA A 105 11.94 9.54 -11.95
N ILE A 106 11.16 8.51 -12.26
CA ILE A 106 11.65 7.13 -12.38
C ILE A 106 12.50 6.99 -13.63
N GLU A 107 12.07 7.52 -14.78
CA GLU A 107 12.81 7.52 -16.04
C GLU A 107 14.10 8.36 -15.94
N GLY A 108 14.09 9.41 -15.10
CA GLY A 108 15.25 10.21 -14.73
C GLY A 108 16.24 9.51 -13.79
N GLY A 109 16.02 8.23 -13.46
CA GLY A 109 16.98 7.40 -12.73
C GLY A 109 16.59 7.09 -11.28
N PHE A 110 15.40 7.45 -10.80
CA PHE A 110 14.95 7.00 -9.49
C PHE A 110 14.56 5.51 -9.55
N ASN A 111 15.39 4.66 -9.00
CA ASN A 111 15.15 3.21 -8.97
C ASN A 111 14.41 2.79 -7.69
N GLY A 112 13.07 2.76 -7.73
CA GLY A 112 12.33 2.40 -6.53
C GLY A 112 10.82 2.59 -6.57
N LEU A 113 10.22 2.48 -5.40
CA LEU A 113 8.83 2.80 -5.11
C LEU A 113 8.72 4.29 -4.83
N LEU A 114 7.86 4.98 -5.57
CA LEU A 114 7.70 6.43 -5.47
C LEU A 114 6.27 6.80 -5.06
N SER A 115 6.15 7.68 -4.07
CA SER A 115 4.88 8.27 -3.65
C SER A 115 4.84 9.75 -4.03
N PRO A 116 3.69 10.27 -4.46
CA PRO A 116 3.47 11.71 -4.46
C PRO A 116 3.39 12.25 -3.04
N LEU A 117 3.43 13.56 -2.90
CA LEU A 117 3.06 14.25 -1.68
C LEU A 117 1.56 14.05 -1.42
N GLN A 118 1.22 13.40 -0.30
CA GLN A 118 -0.17 13.08 0.02
C GLN A 118 -0.79 14.21 0.84
N MET A 119 -1.75 14.91 0.25
CA MET A 119 -2.44 16.05 0.83
C MET A 119 -3.84 15.68 1.32
N ARG A 120 -4.45 16.53 2.12
CA ARG A 120 -5.87 16.50 2.42
C ARG A 120 -6.70 17.07 1.26
N PRO A 121 -8.02 16.85 1.25
CA PRO A 121 -8.91 17.40 0.23
C PRO A 121 -8.86 18.91 0.03
N ASP A 122 -8.45 19.66 1.05
CA ASP A 122 -8.29 21.12 0.99
C ASP A 122 -7.01 21.56 0.22
N LEU A 123 -6.10 20.62 -0.05
CA LEU A 123 -4.79 20.87 -0.67
C LEU A 123 -3.89 21.89 0.08
N VAL A 124 -4.25 22.23 1.31
CA VAL A 124 -3.50 23.16 2.16
C VAL A 124 -2.58 22.43 3.10
N GLU A 125 -3.11 21.39 3.75
CA GLU A 125 -2.33 20.62 4.70
C GLU A 125 -2.09 19.19 4.20
N PRO A 126 -0.92 18.60 4.54
CA PRO A 126 -0.66 17.21 4.23
C PRO A 126 -1.59 16.28 4.99
N ASP A 127 -1.81 15.06 4.46
CA ASP A 127 -2.42 14.00 5.24
C ASP A 127 -1.65 13.80 6.56
N LYS A 128 -2.35 13.85 7.69
CA LYS A 128 -1.73 13.79 9.03
C LYS A 128 -0.92 12.51 9.26
N ARG A 129 -1.35 11.40 8.68
CA ARG A 129 -0.64 10.12 8.81
C ARG A 129 0.57 10.08 7.90
N PHE A 130 0.47 10.59 6.69
CA PHE A 130 1.60 10.74 5.77
C PHE A 130 2.69 11.61 6.42
N ARG A 131 2.34 12.77 6.97
CA ARG A 131 3.29 13.69 7.61
C ARG A 131 4.03 13.09 8.81
N ARG A 132 3.45 12.10 9.49
CA ARG A 132 4.12 11.39 10.61
C ARG A 132 5.27 10.48 10.15
N HIS A 133 5.28 10.08 8.89
CA HIS A 133 6.28 9.17 8.32
C HIS A 133 7.22 9.82 7.32
N TYR A 134 6.77 10.91 6.70
CA TYR A 134 7.56 11.71 5.79
C TYR A 134 7.98 13.01 6.46
N HIS A 135 9.31 13.20 6.58
CA HIS A 135 9.92 14.37 7.25
C HIS A 135 10.65 15.29 6.27
N GLY A 136 10.54 15.03 4.97
CA GLY A 136 11.10 15.88 3.91
C GLY A 136 10.28 17.17 3.68
N PRO A 137 10.68 17.96 2.69
CA PRO A 137 10.00 19.21 2.34
C PRO A 137 8.57 18.98 1.91
N MET A 138 7.72 19.96 2.23
CA MET A 138 6.31 20.01 1.82
C MET A 138 6.10 20.94 0.63
N GLU A 139 7.11 21.75 0.31
CA GLU A 139 7.13 22.62 -0.86
C GLU A 139 7.39 21.80 -2.13
N ALA A 140 6.82 22.23 -3.24
CA ALA A 140 7.02 21.57 -4.54
C ALA A 140 8.52 21.49 -4.89
N SER A 141 9.00 20.31 -5.20
CA SER A 141 10.39 20.05 -5.58
C SER A 141 10.44 18.84 -6.50
N ASP A 142 11.19 18.93 -7.58
CA ASP A 142 11.43 17.80 -8.51
C ASP A 142 12.54 16.86 -8.00
N THR A 143 13.12 17.15 -6.84
CA THR A 143 14.02 16.23 -6.15
C THR A 143 13.23 15.15 -5.41
N VAL A 144 13.57 13.88 -5.65
CA VAL A 144 13.01 12.77 -4.87
C VAL A 144 13.70 12.69 -3.51
N TYR A 145 12.93 12.77 -2.46
CA TYR A 145 13.41 12.64 -1.09
C TYR A 145 13.22 11.21 -0.57
N PRO A 146 14.26 10.63 0.04
CA PRO A 146 14.17 9.28 0.57
C PRO A 146 13.17 9.20 1.72
N ALA A 147 12.42 8.12 1.75
CA ALA A 147 11.51 7.78 2.84
C ALA A 147 11.76 6.35 3.29
N ARG A 148 11.65 6.10 4.59
CA ARG A 148 11.71 4.73 5.09
C ARG A 148 10.42 3.96 4.79
N PHE A 149 9.33 4.68 4.80
CA PHE A 149 7.99 4.15 4.64
C PHE A 149 7.07 5.21 4.03
N VAL A 150 6.25 4.80 3.09
CA VAL A 150 5.11 5.56 2.56
C VAL A 150 3.90 4.65 2.55
N MET A 151 2.72 5.22 2.75
CA MET A 151 1.47 4.44 2.77
C MET A 151 1.05 4.06 1.35
N ALA A 152 0.55 2.85 1.18
CA ALA A 152 0.11 2.30 -0.10
C ALA A 152 -1.20 2.92 -0.65
N ALA A 153 -1.56 4.12 -0.20
CA ALA A 153 -2.67 4.87 -0.78
C ALA A 153 -2.34 5.41 -2.17
N HIS A 154 -1.05 5.69 -2.39
CA HIS A 154 -0.50 6.24 -3.62
C HIS A 154 0.92 5.71 -3.83
N TRP A 155 1.07 4.65 -4.60
CA TRP A 155 2.37 4.10 -4.96
C TRP A 155 2.52 3.99 -6.47
N MET A 156 3.55 4.60 -7.03
CA MET A 156 4.05 4.30 -8.36
C MET A 156 5.17 3.27 -8.26
N LEU A 157 5.03 2.17 -8.98
CA LEU A 157 5.95 1.04 -8.98
C LEU A 157 6.32 0.68 -10.43
N PRO A 158 7.61 0.69 -10.80
CA PRO A 158 8.03 0.03 -12.03
C PRO A 158 7.69 -1.47 -11.99
N ALA A 159 7.24 -2.04 -13.08
CA ALA A 159 6.92 -3.47 -13.16
C ALA A 159 8.13 -4.35 -12.81
N GLU A 160 9.34 -3.91 -13.15
CA GLU A 160 10.58 -4.61 -12.78
C GLU A 160 10.80 -4.67 -11.27
N LEU A 161 10.44 -3.62 -10.53
CA LEU A 161 10.44 -3.66 -9.08
C LEU A 161 9.49 -4.76 -8.57
N VAL A 162 8.27 -4.82 -9.12
CA VAL A 162 7.29 -5.84 -8.71
C VAL A 162 7.75 -7.25 -9.10
N ARG A 163 8.38 -7.44 -10.26
CA ARG A 163 8.99 -8.73 -10.63
C ARG A 163 10.07 -9.16 -9.64
N THR A 164 10.87 -8.21 -9.17
CA THR A 164 11.99 -8.50 -8.27
C THR A 164 11.55 -8.69 -6.81
N VAL A 165 10.75 -7.78 -6.28
CA VAL A 165 10.26 -7.82 -4.89
C VAL A 165 9.16 -8.87 -4.71
N GLY A 166 8.36 -9.09 -5.76
CA GLY A 166 7.20 -9.97 -5.74
C GLY A 166 5.94 -9.27 -5.23
N PHE A 167 4.95 -10.07 -4.84
CA PHE A 167 3.63 -9.63 -4.41
C PHE A 167 3.58 -9.32 -2.91
N PHE A 168 2.50 -8.74 -2.42
CA PHE A 168 2.28 -8.60 -0.98
C PHE A 168 2.31 -9.96 -0.28
N SER A 169 2.91 -9.99 0.90
CA SER A 169 3.04 -11.21 1.68
C SER A 169 1.68 -11.68 2.24
N PRO A 170 1.40 -12.99 2.21
CA PRO A 170 0.19 -13.59 2.81
C PRO A 170 0.16 -13.48 4.34
N ALA A 171 1.26 -13.04 4.96
CA ALA A 171 1.33 -12.77 6.40
C ALA A 171 0.32 -11.70 6.87
N PHE A 172 -0.23 -10.90 5.94
CA PHE A 172 -1.06 -9.74 6.28
C PHE A 172 -2.41 -9.83 5.59
N THR A 173 -3.46 -9.92 6.38
CA THR A 173 -4.85 -9.78 5.91
C THR A 173 -5.31 -8.34 5.95
N HIS A 174 -4.85 -7.58 6.97
CA HIS A 174 -5.20 -6.18 7.14
C HIS A 174 -4.20 -5.49 8.09
N PHE A 175 -3.58 -4.42 7.65
CA PHE A 175 -2.49 -3.66 8.28
C PHE A 175 -1.13 -4.40 8.33
N GLY A 176 -0.07 -3.66 8.07
CA GLY A 176 1.32 -4.12 8.12
C GLY A 176 1.87 -4.55 6.76
N GLU A 177 1.01 -4.78 5.77
CA GLU A 177 1.36 -5.14 4.41
C GLU A 177 2.23 -4.08 3.72
N ASP A 178 1.85 -2.82 3.86
CA ASP A 178 2.58 -1.67 3.30
C ASP A 178 3.97 -1.49 3.95
N ASN A 179 4.05 -1.67 5.28
CA ASN A 179 5.32 -1.63 5.99
C ASN A 179 6.24 -2.77 5.51
N ASN A 180 5.73 -4.01 5.47
CA ASN A 180 6.49 -5.17 5.01
C ASN A 180 6.95 -4.99 3.56
N TYR A 181 6.09 -4.48 2.67
CA TYR A 181 6.46 -4.27 1.28
C TYR A 181 7.58 -3.24 1.13
N CYS A 182 7.53 -2.10 1.82
CA CYS A 182 8.60 -1.11 1.84
C CYS A 182 9.93 -1.67 2.38
N GLU A 183 9.89 -2.55 3.41
CA GLU A 183 11.09 -3.22 3.92
C GLU A 183 11.70 -4.16 2.86
N ARG A 184 10.86 -4.91 2.14
CA ARG A 184 11.28 -5.81 1.07
C ARG A 184 11.84 -5.04 -0.14
N VAL A 185 11.23 -3.94 -0.52
CA VAL A 185 11.74 -3.03 -1.56
C VAL A 185 13.19 -2.65 -1.26
N ARG A 186 13.46 -2.21 -0.03
CA ARG A 186 14.84 -1.84 0.37
C ARG A 186 15.77 -3.04 0.46
N TYR A 187 15.29 -4.19 0.95
CA TYR A 187 16.08 -5.42 1.00
C TYR A 187 16.58 -5.85 -0.38
N HIS A 188 15.75 -5.69 -1.42
CA HIS A 188 16.09 -6.01 -2.80
C HIS A 188 16.89 -4.90 -3.52
N GLY A 189 17.36 -3.88 -2.79
CA GLY A 189 18.23 -2.83 -3.34
C GLY A 189 17.52 -1.67 -4.02
N PHE A 190 16.18 -1.63 -3.97
CA PHE A 190 15.41 -0.49 -4.45
C PHE A 190 15.24 0.59 -3.39
N LYS A 191 14.88 1.79 -3.82
CA LYS A 191 14.63 2.93 -2.95
C LYS A 191 13.13 3.07 -2.66
N VAL A 192 12.80 3.73 -1.57
CA VAL A 192 11.47 4.26 -1.29
C VAL A 192 11.60 5.78 -1.20
N GLY A 193 10.77 6.51 -1.92
CA GLY A 193 10.89 7.96 -2.00
C GLY A 193 9.55 8.67 -2.09
N VAL A 194 9.61 10.00 -1.92
CA VAL A 194 8.51 10.94 -2.14
C VAL A 194 8.99 12.00 -3.10
N LEU A 195 8.16 12.32 -4.10
CA LEU A 195 8.35 13.43 -5.03
C LEU A 195 7.40 14.56 -4.67
N PRO A 196 7.88 15.68 -4.06
CA PRO A 196 6.99 16.75 -3.59
C PRO A 196 6.30 17.55 -4.69
N SER A 197 6.84 17.59 -5.92
CA SER A 197 6.18 18.24 -7.05
C SER A 197 4.99 17.45 -7.59
N ALA A 198 4.94 16.13 -7.38
CA ALA A 198 3.78 15.30 -7.66
C ALA A 198 2.85 15.30 -6.43
N VAL A 199 1.62 15.74 -6.60
CA VAL A 199 0.66 15.87 -5.51
C VAL A 199 -0.53 14.95 -5.74
N ALA A 200 -1.01 14.32 -4.67
CA ALA A 200 -2.23 13.54 -4.66
C ALA A 200 -2.99 13.72 -3.34
N VAL A 201 -4.25 13.39 -3.33
CA VAL A 201 -5.13 13.63 -2.18
C VAL A 201 -5.57 12.31 -1.56
N HIS A 202 -5.61 12.28 -0.22
CA HIS A 202 -6.14 11.16 0.55
C HIS A 202 -7.19 11.65 1.55
N ASP A 203 -8.45 11.31 1.31
CA ASP A 203 -9.58 11.75 2.13
C ASP A 203 -9.81 10.84 3.33
N ARG A 204 -9.11 11.12 4.42
CA ARG A 204 -9.27 10.40 5.70
C ARG A 204 -10.06 11.19 6.75
N GLN A 205 -10.55 12.37 6.44
CA GLN A 205 -10.98 13.36 7.45
C GLN A 205 -12.10 12.86 8.36
N THR A 206 -12.95 11.97 7.89
CA THR A 206 -14.12 11.50 8.63
C THR A 206 -13.89 10.22 9.43
N ARG A 207 -12.74 9.55 9.26
CA ARG A 207 -12.44 8.29 9.97
C ARG A 207 -11.76 8.56 11.31
N LYS A 208 -12.54 8.75 12.37
CA LYS A 208 -12.02 8.56 13.73
C LYS A 208 -11.77 7.07 13.95
N MET A 209 -10.50 6.67 13.93
CA MET A 209 -10.14 5.28 14.21
C MET A 209 -10.43 4.95 15.67
N ALA A 210 -11.25 3.94 15.90
CA ALA A 210 -11.52 3.43 17.24
C ALA A 210 -10.22 2.99 17.94
N LYS A 211 -10.21 3.05 19.28
CA LYS A 211 -9.04 2.68 20.09
C LYS A 211 -8.62 1.24 19.79
N GLU A 212 -9.56 0.33 19.68
CA GLU A 212 -9.37 -1.08 19.39
C GLU A 212 -8.69 -1.31 18.04
N THR A 213 -9.16 -0.63 17.00
CA THR A 213 -8.54 -0.69 15.65
C THR A 213 -7.11 -0.16 15.67
N ARG A 214 -6.85 0.90 16.45
CA ARG A 214 -5.49 1.45 16.61
C ARG A 214 -4.56 0.45 17.30
N VAL A 215 -5.05 -0.23 18.34
CA VAL A 215 -4.31 -1.27 19.05
C VAL A 215 -4.01 -2.42 18.10
N ARG A 216 -5.04 -2.96 17.41
CA ARG A 216 -4.89 -4.06 16.44
C ARG A 216 -3.85 -3.73 15.38
N ARG A 217 -3.90 -2.54 14.78
CA ARG A 217 -2.90 -2.10 13.80
C ARG A 217 -1.47 -2.12 14.35
N ASN A 218 -1.29 -1.71 15.61
CA ASN A 218 0.04 -1.74 16.22
C ASN A 218 0.51 -3.14 16.58
N CYS A 219 -0.38 -4.08 16.86
CA CYS A 219 -0.05 -5.50 16.99
C CYS A 219 0.40 -6.08 15.64
N GLN A 220 -0.27 -5.72 14.55
CA GLN A 220 0.15 -6.11 13.18
C GLN A 220 1.53 -5.54 12.79
N TYR A 221 1.89 -4.36 13.26
CA TYR A 221 3.24 -3.83 13.09
C TYR A 221 4.32 -4.74 13.70
N SER A 222 4.06 -5.43 14.80
CA SER A 222 5.00 -6.41 15.36
C SER A 222 5.24 -7.58 14.40
N ARG A 223 4.22 -8.04 13.70
CA ARG A 223 4.32 -9.07 12.66
C ARG A 223 5.13 -8.60 11.46
N SER A 224 4.94 -7.36 11.05
CA SER A 224 5.74 -6.73 9.98
C SER A 224 7.23 -6.70 10.36
N ARG A 225 7.56 -6.34 11.60
CA ARG A 225 8.95 -6.33 12.07
C ARG A 225 9.58 -7.72 12.14
N LEU A 226 8.82 -8.75 12.51
CA LEU A 226 9.29 -10.14 12.54
C LEU A 226 9.50 -10.71 11.13
N SER A 227 8.71 -10.28 10.17
CA SER A 227 8.83 -10.71 8.76
C SER A 227 9.74 -9.81 7.92
N ASP A 228 10.35 -8.77 8.50
CA ASP A 228 11.29 -7.87 7.82
C ASP A 228 12.60 -8.59 7.46
N PRO A 229 12.92 -8.77 6.17
CA PRO A 229 14.14 -9.46 5.75
C PRO A 229 15.42 -8.69 6.09
N GLY A 230 15.34 -7.36 6.24
CA GLY A 230 16.47 -6.49 6.57
C GLY A 230 16.84 -6.44 8.05
N SER A 231 16.09 -7.13 8.94
CA SER A 231 16.33 -7.13 10.39
C SER A 231 16.66 -8.52 10.95
N SER A 232 17.29 -8.61 12.11
CA SER A 232 17.52 -9.89 12.79
C SER A 232 16.21 -10.45 13.37
N PHE A 233 15.80 -11.64 12.96
CA PHE A 233 14.61 -12.29 13.51
C PHE A 233 14.73 -12.51 15.02
N ALA A 234 15.89 -12.95 15.52
CA ALA A 234 16.12 -13.20 16.95
C ALA A 234 15.91 -11.93 17.78
N VAL A 235 16.44 -10.79 17.31
CA VAL A 235 16.25 -9.50 17.97
C VAL A 235 14.77 -9.09 17.97
N GLN A 236 14.07 -9.28 16.84
CA GLN A 236 12.64 -8.94 16.75
C GLN A 236 11.79 -9.90 17.61
N ALA A 237 12.14 -11.18 17.69
CA ALA A 237 11.42 -12.17 18.49
C ALA A 237 11.37 -11.81 20.00
N VAL A 238 12.40 -11.14 20.50
CA VAL A 238 12.44 -10.65 21.88
C VAL A 238 11.83 -9.25 22.00
N SER A 239 12.20 -8.33 21.10
CA SER A 239 11.82 -6.92 21.23
C SER A 239 10.33 -6.66 20.97
N GLN A 240 9.67 -7.45 20.08
CA GLN A 240 8.28 -7.18 19.75
C GLN A 240 7.29 -7.53 20.88
N PRO A 241 7.41 -8.69 21.61
CA PRO A 241 6.60 -8.91 22.81
C PRO A 241 6.81 -7.84 23.89
N LEU A 242 8.07 -7.44 24.15
CA LEU A 242 8.38 -6.34 25.08
C LEU A 242 7.73 -5.03 24.68
N ARG A 243 7.76 -4.70 23.38
CA ARG A 243 7.06 -3.54 22.84
C ARG A 243 5.56 -3.62 23.08
N GLN A 244 4.94 -4.79 22.96
CA GLN A 244 3.49 -4.95 23.25
C GLN A 244 3.19 -4.76 24.75
N CYS A 245 4.05 -5.20 25.63
CA CYS A 245 3.93 -4.90 27.08
C CYS A 245 3.96 -3.38 27.34
N LEU A 246 4.93 -2.68 26.76
CA LEU A 246 5.03 -1.22 26.89
C LEU A 246 3.80 -0.49 26.31
N MET A 247 3.27 -1.00 25.19
CA MET A 247 2.03 -0.45 24.60
C MET A 247 0.82 -0.66 25.51
N ALA A 248 0.71 -1.80 26.17
CA ALA A 248 -0.37 -2.08 27.11
C ALA A 248 -0.39 -1.06 28.25
N LEU A 249 0.78 -0.75 28.81
CA LEU A 249 0.95 0.28 29.83
C LEU A 249 0.61 1.68 29.30
N ARG A 250 1.20 2.06 28.16
CA ARG A 250 1.00 3.39 27.55
C ARG A 250 -0.45 3.70 27.20
N TRP A 251 -1.20 2.70 26.78
CA TRP A 251 -2.58 2.88 26.31
C TRP A 251 -3.63 2.46 27.32
N LEU A 252 -3.20 2.01 28.50
CA LEU A 252 -4.07 1.45 29.53
C LEU A 252 -5.05 0.43 28.91
N SER A 253 -4.49 -0.57 28.21
CA SER A 253 -5.24 -1.57 27.46
C SER A 253 -4.58 -2.93 27.56
N PHE A 254 -5.34 -3.96 27.93
CA PHE A 254 -4.85 -5.35 27.97
C PHE A 254 -4.78 -6.00 26.59
N GLN A 255 -5.34 -5.38 25.55
CA GLN A 255 -5.40 -5.97 24.21
C GLN A 255 -4.01 -6.32 23.62
N PRO A 256 -2.95 -5.49 23.74
CA PRO A 256 -1.61 -5.89 23.29
C PRO A 256 -1.08 -7.13 24.00
N LEU A 257 -1.34 -7.30 25.30
CA LEU A 257 -0.92 -8.50 26.04
C LEU A 257 -1.65 -9.75 25.56
N LYS A 258 -2.93 -9.65 25.24
CA LYS A 258 -3.74 -10.74 24.69
C LYS A 258 -3.26 -11.18 23.30
N ASP A 259 -2.58 -10.31 22.54
CA ASP A 259 -2.01 -10.64 21.22
C ASP A 259 -0.68 -11.42 21.32
N ILE A 260 0.05 -11.33 22.43
CA ILE A 260 1.38 -11.97 22.58
C ILE A 260 1.33 -13.49 22.34
N PRO A 261 0.40 -14.27 22.93
CA PRO A 261 0.33 -15.71 22.66
C PRO A 261 0.07 -16.04 21.17
N SER A 262 -0.75 -15.25 20.49
CA SER A 262 -0.96 -15.40 19.04
C SER A 262 0.31 -15.10 18.26
N LEU A 263 0.96 -13.99 18.57
CA LEU A 263 2.23 -13.60 17.94
C LEU A 263 3.29 -14.71 18.09
N LEU A 264 3.44 -15.27 19.28
CA LEU A 264 4.42 -16.36 19.55
C LEU A 264 4.10 -17.63 18.73
N ARG A 265 2.81 -18.00 18.63
CA ARG A 265 2.37 -19.13 17.80
C ARG A 265 2.67 -18.91 16.32
N GLU A 266 2.64 -17.68 15.85
CA GLU A 266 2.89 -17.31 14.46
C GLU A 266 4.39 -17.25 14.11
N TYR A 267 5.32 -17.32 15.09
CA TYR A 267 6.77 -17.22 14.83
C TYR A 267 7.28 -18.16 13.74
N PRO A 268 6.92 -19.45 13.69
CA PRO A 268 7.37 -20.35 12.62
C PRO A 268 6.94 -19.87 11.24
N SER A 269 5.67 -19.44 11.11
CA SER A 269 5.12 -18.92 9.86
C SER A 269 5.77 -17.59 9.45
N LEU A 270 5.93 -16.66 10.40
CA LEU A 270 6.57 -15.36 10.16
C LEU A 270 8.04 -15.54 9.75
N LYS A 271 8.76 -16.50 10.37
CA LYS A 271 10.13 -16.84 9.98
C LYS A 271 10.21 -17.43 8.57
N ARG A 272 9.24 -18.27 8.19
CA ARG A 272 9.12 -18.83 6.84
C ARG A 272 8.86 -17.72 5.83
N TRP A 273 7.81 -16.91 6.02
CA TRP A 273 7.48 -15.81 5.12
C TRP A 273 8.59 -14.75 5.00
N ARG A 274 9.32 -14.51 6.09
CA ARG A 274 10.54 -13.71 6.06
C ARG A 274 11.59 -14.31 5.12
N LYS A 275 11.83 -15.62 5.20
CA LYS A 275 12.76 -16.34 4.32
C LYS A 275 12.28 -16.28 2.86
N ASP A 276 10.99 -16.53 2.63
CA ASP A 276 10.39 -16.51 1.29
C ASP A 276 10.51 -15.10 0.66
N SER A 277 10.33 -14.05 1.45
CA SER A 277 10.45 -12.66 0.99
C SER A 277 11.87 -12.23 0.60
N MET A 278 12.89 -13.02 0.90
CA MET A 278 14.27 -12.79 0.45
C MET A 278 14.50 -13.25 -0.99
N ALA A 279 13.65 -14.12 -1.51
CA ALA A 279 13.73 -14.59 -2.90
C ALA A 279 13.19 -13.50 -3.85
N LYS A 280 13.76 -13.41 -5.05
CA LYS A 280 13.18 -12.61 -6.14
C LYS A 280 11.82 -13.17 -6.54
N GLY A 281 10.86 -12.30 -6.85
CA GLY A 281 9.50 -12.70 -7.21
C GLY A 281 8.74 -13.38 -6.07
N ALA A 282 9.06 -13.04 -4.82
CA ALA A 282 8.40 -13.63 -3.66
C ALA A 282 6.87 -13.52 -3.75
N PHE A 283 6.18 -14.60 -3.39
CA PHE A 283 4.71 -14.68 -3.33
C PHE A 283 3.96 -14.57 -4.67
N MET A 284 4.65 -14.57 -5.83
CA MET A 284 4.00 -14.50 -7.15
C MET A 284 3.29 -15.81 -7.53
N ASN A 285 3.75 -16.95 -7.03
CA ASN A 285 3.21 -18.29 -7.30
C ASN A 285 2.21 -18.77 -6.24
N ILE A 286 1.76 -17.89 -5.36
CA ILE A 286 0.73 -18.26 -4.38
C ILE A 286 -0.62 -18.18 -5.08
N ASP A 287 -0.95 -19.25 -5.80
CA ASP A 287 -2.30 -19.49 -6.30
C ASP A 287 -3.24 -19.59 -5.08
N ASN A 288 -4.24 -18.70 -5.08
CA ASN A 288 -5.52 -18.80 -4.34
C ASN A 288 -5.48 -19.51 -2.97
N GLN A 289 -4.77 -18.97 -1.98
CA GLN A 289 -4.99 -19.32 -0.57
C GLN A 289 -5.78 -18.25 0.14
#